data_fc2ed086879282e36a3e233c4290dc6f
#
_entry.id   fc2ed086879282e36a3e233c4290dc6f
#
_cell.length_a   1.000
_cell.length_b   1.000
_cell.length_c   1.000
_cell.angle_alpha   90.00
_cell.angle_beta   90.00
_cell.angle_gamma   90.00
#
_symmetry.space_group_name_H-M   'P 1'
#
loop_
_entity.id
_entity.type
_entity.pdbx_description
1 polymer ?
#
loop_
_entity_poly.entity_id
_entity_poly.type
_entity_poly.pdbx_seq_one_letter_code
_entity_poly.pdbx_strand_id
1 'polypeptide(L)'
;MIHSGKDLGTVITHYDAANHILSFLVADDGMGVRESLSENEQYSEISESEALRICVKDAITDGKGMGFGLYSTSLLARDAGLRFEVRSGGHTLTLQGGDEEISESEFWQGTIIYLQIQTNKEINPAEVVANRTNVAAQYNETFLNDNELEELW
;
A
#
# COMPACT_ATOMS: atom_id res chain seq x y z
N MET A 1 8.42 7.85 -8.43
CA MET A 1 7.44 6.79 -8.08
C MET A 1 7.84 5.52 -8.81
N ILE A 2 8.39 4.55 -8.07
CA ILE A 2 9.08 3.38 -8.64
C ILE A 2 8.13 2.48 -9.44
N HIS A 3 6.90 2.28 -8.95
CA HIS A 3 5.94 1.34 -9.54
C HIS A 3 5.02 1.94 -10.61
N SER A 4 4.91 3.27 -10.70
CA SER A 4 4.06 3.92 -11.70
C SER A 4 4.72 4.09 -13.06
N GLY A 5 6.04 3.98 -13.14
CA GLY A 5 6.81 4.33 -14.34
C GLY A 5 6.81 5.83 -14.65
N LYS A 6 6.36 6.68 -13.71
CA LYS A 6 6.29 8.14 -13.85
C LYS A 6 7.13 8.84 -12.78
N ASP A 7 7.65 10.00 -13.13
CA ASP A 7 8.46 10.83 -12.23
C ASP A 7 7.61 11.74 -11.33
N LEU A 8 6.35 11.96 -11.71
CA LEU A 8 5.44 12.89 -11.04
C LEU A 8 4.17 12.18 -10.55
N GLY A 9 3.64 12.69 -9.45
CA GLY A 9 2.34 12.35 -8.92
C GLY A 9 1.74 13.53 -8.17
N THR A 10 0.45 13.45 -7.85
CA THR A 10 -0.29 14.48 -7.13
C THR A 10 -0.55 14.00 -5.71
N VAL A 11 -0.32 14.88 -4.73
CA VAL A 11 -0.69 14.65 -3.33
C VAL A 11 -1.64 15.75 -2.90
N ILE A 12 -2.79 15.37 -2.35
CA ILE A 12 -3.78 16.27 -1.78
C ILE A 12 -3.98 15.88 -0.32
N THR A 13 -3.98 16.87 0.57
CA THR A 13 -4.28 16.68 1.98
C THR A 13 -5.41 17.61 2.41
N HIS A 14 -6.29 17.10 3.28
CA HIS A 14 -7.38 17.88 3.86
C HIS A 14 -7.54 17.52 5.35
N TYR A 15 -7.67 18.52 6.20
CA TYR A 15 -7.93 18.33 7.62
C TYR A 15 -9.29 18.91 8.00
N ASP A 16 -10.18 18.04 8.49
CA ASP A 16 -11.44 18.41 9.12
C ASP A 16 -11.23 18.49 10.64
N ALA A 17 -11.06 19.72 11.13
CA ALA A 17 -10.79 19.96 12.54
C ALA A 17 -12.00 19.63 13.44
N ALA A 18 -13.23 19.73 12.93
CA ALA A 18 -14.43 19.44 13.71
C ALA A 18 -14.59 17.95 14.02
N ASN A 19 -14.21 17.11 13.06
CA ASN A 19 -14.30 15.66 13.19
C ASN A 19 -12.95 14.98 13.50
N HIS A 20 -11.87 15.77 13.61
CA HIS A 20 -10.50 15.26 13.81
C HIS A 20 -10.07 14.28 12.74
N ILE A 21 -10.43 14.53 11.46
CA ILE A 21 -10.11 13.65 10.35
C ILE A 21 -9.06 14.32 9.45
N LEU A 22 -7.95 13.63 9.24
CA LEU A 22 -6.95 13.97 8.24
C LEU A 22 -7.10 13.02 7.05
N SER A 23 -7.28 13.58 5.86
CA SER A 23 -7.41 12.83 4.62
C SER A 23 -6.20 13.06 3.73
N PHE A 24 -5.70 11.99 3.13
CA PHE A 24 -4.66 12.01 2.11
C PHE A 24 -5.19 11.38 0.83
N LEU A 25 -4.84 11.99 -0.29
CA LEU A 25 -4.99 11.38 -1.61
C LEU A 25 -3.66 11.48 -2.32
N VAL A 26 -3.19 10.36 -2.83
CA VAL A 26 -2.01 10.27 -3.69
C VAL A 26 -2.44 9.67 -5.01
N ALA A 27 -2.17 10.35 -6.11
CA ALA A 27 -2.56 9.90 -7.44
C ALA A 27 -1.40 10.00 -8.43
N ASP A 28 -1.31 9.02 -9.30
CA ASP A 28 -0.46 9.03 -10.49
C ASP A 28 -1.27 8.61 -11.74
N ASP A 29 -0.74 8.91 -12.91
CA ASP A 29 -1.26 8.52 -14.22
C ASP A 29 -0.38 7.43 -14.86
N GLY A 30 0.26 6.62 -14.03
CA GLY A 30 1.19 5.57 -14.46
C GLY A 30 0.51 4.33 -15.03
N MET A 31 1.18 3.19 -14.91
CA MET A 31 0.69 1.92 -15.48
C MET A 31 -0.46 1.28 -14.68
N GLY A 32 -0.63 1.67 -13.42
CA GLY A 32 -1.65 1.08 -12.53
C GLY A 32 -1.23 -0.24 -11.90
N VAL A 33 -2.07 -0.72 -10.97
CA VAL A 33 -1.72 -1.86 -10.10
C VAL A 33 -1.58 -3.17 -10.87
N ARG A 34 -2.56 -3.48 -11.74
CA ARG A 34 -2.54 -4.73 -12.52
C ARG A 34 -1.29 -4.82 -13.39
N GLU A 35 -1.03 -3.78 -14.16
CA GLU A 35 0.10 -3.76 -15.10
C GLU A 35 1.43 -3.85 -14.36
N SER A 36 1.57 -3.12 -13.25
CA SER A 36 2.77 -3.20 -12.42
C SER A 36 2.99 -4.61 -11.87
N LEU A 37 1.97 -5.27 -11.33
CA LEU A 37 2.11 -6.62 -10.81
C LEU A 37 2.38 -7.65 -11.91
N SER A 38 1.83 -7.46 -13.12
CA SER A 38 2.02 -8.39 -14.24
C SER A 38 3.46 -8.42 -14.79
N GLU A 39 4.32 -7.47 -14.40
CA GLU A 39 5.77 -7.56 -14.66
C GLU A 39 6.42 -8.74 -13.93
N ASN A 40 5.80 -9.23 -12.86
CA ASN A 40 6.19 -10.48 -12.22
C ASN A 40 5.42 -11.64 -12.87
N GLU A 41 6.13 -12.63 -13.41
CA GLU A 41 5.57 -13.79 -14.11
C GLU A 41 4.48 -14.50 -13.30
N GLN A 42 4.60 -14.50 -11.97
CA GLN A 42 3.61 -15.09 -11.06
C GLN A 42 2.22 -14.45 -11.20
N TYR A 43 2.14 -13.19 -11.62
CA TYR A 43 0.91 -12.41 -11.70
C TYR A 43 0.55 -11.99 -13.13
N SER A 44 1.19 -12.57 -14.16
CA SER A 44 1.01 -12.18 -15.58
C SER A 44 -0.44 -12.26 -16.07
N GLU A 45 -1.22 -13.23 -15.60
CA GLU A 45 -2.61 -13.47 -16.01
C GLU A 45 -3.66 -12.92 -15.02
N ILE A 46 -3.26 -12.09 -14.06
CA ILE A 46 -4.15 -11.59 -13.02
C ILE A 46 -5.18 -10.60 -13.56
N SER A 47 -6.42 -10.66 -13.07
CA SER A 47 -7.46 -9.66 -13.37
C SER A 47 -7.23 -8.35 -12.59
N GLU A 48 -7.86 -7.23 -13.03
CA GLU A 48 -7.76 -5.94 -12.30
C GLU A 48 -8.28 -6.05 -10.87
N SER A 49 -9.45 -6.67 -10.68
CA SER A 49 -10.04 -6.84 -9.36
C SER A 49 -9.20 -7.72 -8.43
N GLU A 50 -8.57 -8.76 -8.96
CA GLU A 50 -7.70 -9.63 -8.20
C GLU A 50 -6.37 -8.94 -7.87
N ALA A 51 -5.80 -8.17 -8.80
CA ALA A 51 -4.62 -7.36 -8.58
C ALA A 51 -4.82 -6.37 -7.42
N LEU A 52 -5.99 -5.69 -7.37
CA LEU A 52 -6.35 -4.83 -6.25
C LEU A 52 -6.51 -5.59 -4.93
N ARG A 53 -7.08 -6.80 -4.97
CA ARG A 53 -7.25 -7.61 -3.76
C ARG A 53 -5.91 -8.06 -3.17
N ILE A 54 -4.95 -8.38 -4.03
CA ILE A 54 -3.65 -8.86 -3.54
C ILE A 54 -2.63 -7.75 -3.27
N CYS A 55 -2.72 -6.57 -3.90
CA CYS A 55 -1.73 -5.49 -3.74
C CYS A 55 -1.59 -5.00 -2.28
N VAL A 56 -2.58 -5.27 -1.43
CA VAL A 56 -2.59 -4.96 0.00
C VAL A 56 -2.20 -6.15 0.89
N LYS A 57 -1.76 -7.26 0.31
CA LYS A 57 -1.28 -8.43 1.05
C LYS A 57 0.24 -8.36 1.26
N ASP A 58 0.72 -9.11 2.26
CA ASP A 58 2.15 -9.16 2.58
C ASP A 58 2.96 -9.81 1.45
N ALA A 59 4.15 -9.30 1.21
CA ALA A 59 5.12 -9.80 0.24
C ALA A 59 4.65 -9.81 -1.23
N ILE A 60 3.57 -9.11 -1.57
CA ILE A 60 3.15 -8.94 -2.96
C ILE A 60 3.93 -7.79 -3.60
N THR A 61 4.65 -8.08 -4.68
CA THR A 61 5.53 -7.13 -5.36
C THR A 61 5.63 -7.42 -6.86
N ASP A 62 5.86 -6.37 -7.64
CA ASP A 62 6.23 -6.43 -9.06
C ASP A 62 7.71 -6.85 -9.29
N GLY A 63 8.44 -7.15 -8.22
CA GLY A 63 9.87 -7.48 -8.26
C GLY A 63 10.81 -6.29 -8.09
N LYS A 64 10.31 -5.05 -8.04
CA LYS A 64 11.12 -3.82 -7.86
C LYS A 64 11.19 -3.36 -6.41
N GLY A 65 10.41 -3.95 -5.53
CA GLY A 65 10.34 -3.61 -4.13
C GLY A 65 10.00 -4.81 -3.25
N MET A 66 9.98 -4.61 -1.94
CA MET A 66 9.74 -5.68 -0.95
C MET A 66 8.23 -5.95 -0.69
N GLY A 67 7.31 -5.29 -1.40
CA GLY A 67 5.87 -5.49 -1.26
C GLY A 67 5.27 -4.97 0.06
N PHE A 68 5.91 -3.99 0.71
CA PHE A 68 5.53 -3.60 2.07
C PHE A 68 4.68 -2.34 2.18
N GLY A 69 4.71 -1.46 1.18
CA GLY A 69 4.09 -0.14 1.28
C GLY A 69 2.59 -0.18 1.50
N LEU A 70 1.84 -0.75 0.55
CA LEU A 70 0.39 -0.83 0.62
C LEU A 70 -0.09 -1.78 1.73
N TYR A 71 0.63 -2.88 1.96
CA TYR A 71 0.33 -3.79 3.06
C TYR A 71 0.39 -3.09 4.42
N SER A 72 1.49 -2.41 4.74
CA SER A 72 1.63 -1.68 6.00
C SER A 72 0.56 -0.61 6.17
N THR A 73 0.25 0.13 5.09
CA THR A 73 -0.81 1.15 5.10
C THR A 73 -2.19 0.51 5.32
N SER A 74 -2.47 -0.64 4.70
CA SER A 74 -3.72 -1.38 4.89
C SER A 74 -3.89 -1.88 6.33
N LEU A 75 -2.81 -2.34 6.97
CA LEU A 75 -2.83 -2.74 8.38
C LEU A 75 -3.16 -1.56 9.29
N LEU A 76 -2.50 -0.41 9.10
CA LEU A 76 -2.79 0.81 9.84
C LEU A 76 -4.26 1.22 9.69
N ALA A 77 -4.79 1.16 8.46
CA ALA A 77 -6.18 1.48 8.17
C ALA A 77 -7.16 0.54 8.89
N ARG A 78 -6.89 -0.76 8.93
CA ARG A 78 -7.69 -1.77 9.63
C ARG A 78 -7.67 -1.56 11.14
N ASP A 79 -6.50 -1.36 11.72
CA ASP A 79 -6.28 -1.22 13.16
C ASP A 79 -6.90 0.07 13.71
N ALA A 80 -6.72 1.16 13.01
CA ALA A 80 -7.25 2.46 13.41
C ALA A 80 -8.73 2.67 13.07
N GLY A 81 -9.39 1.71 12.44
CA GLY A 81 -10.77 1.81 11.97
C GLY A 81 -10.96 2.92 10.92
N LEU A 82 -9.94 3.14 10.10
CA LEU A 82 -9.87 4.17 9.08
C LEU A 82 -10.44 3.65 7.76
N ARG A 83 -10.67 4.59 6.85
CA ARG A 83 -10.99 4.28 5.46
C ARG A 83 -9.71 4.33 4.63
N PHE A 84 -9.46 3.28 3.87
CA PHE A 84 -8.38 3.19 2.91
C PHE A 84 -8.92 2.70 1.58
N GLU A 85 -8.56 3.35 0.49
CA GLU A 85 -8.99 2.99 -0.86
C GLU A 85 -7.78 2.93 -1.78
N VAL A 86 -7.81 1.95 -2.68
CA VAL A 86 -6.91 1.85 -3.83
C VAL A 86 -7.77 1.74 -5.09
N ARG A 87 -7.70 2.74 -5.97
CA ARG A 87 -8.38 2.74 -7.27
C ARG A 87 -7.36 2.62 -8.39
N SER A 88 -7.59 1.69 -9.31
CA SER A 88 -6.76 1.51 -10.51
C SER A 88 -7.53 0.70 -11.55
N GLY A 89 -7.36 1.02 -12.82
CA GLY A 89 -8.17 0.46 -13.88
C GLY A 89 -9.65 0.81 -13.69
N GLY A 90 -10.54 -0.13 -13.90
CA GLY A 90 -11.99 0.02 -13.74
C GLY A 90 -12.52 -0.35 -12.34
N HIS A 91 -11.66 -0.46 -11.30
CA HIS A 91 -12.05 -0.98 -10.00
C HIS A 91 -11.49 -0.15 -8.83
N THR A 92 -12.18 -0.22 -7.69
CA THR A 92 -11.75 0.34 -6.41
C THR A 92 -11.82 -0.72 -5.32
N LEU A 93 -10.71 -0.90 -4.60
CA LEU A 93 -10.65 -1.63 -3.34
C LEU A 93 -10.91 -0.65 -2.21
N THR A 94 -11.84 -0.96 -1.31
CA THR A 94 -12.11 -0.21 -0.08
C THR A 94 -11.88 -1.10 1.13
N LEU A 95 -11.08 -0.62 2.08
CA LEU A 95 -10.91 -1.20 3.42
C LEU A 95 -11.48 -0.24 4.45
N GLN A 96 -12.46 -0.68 5.23
CA GLN A 96 -13.09 0.13 6.28
C GLN A 96 -13.66 -0.74 7.38
N GLY A 97 -13.33 -0.44 8.64
CA GLY A 97 -13.89 -1.14 9.80
C GLY A 97 -13.59 -2.64 9.85
N GLY A 98 -12.56 -3.11 9.16
CA GLY A 98 -12.23 -4.53 9.03
C GLY A 98 -12.82 -5.21 7.79
N ASP A 99 -13.75 -4.55 7.10
CA ASP A 99 -14.35 -5.06 5.86
C ASP A 99 -13.46 -4.72 4.65
N GLU A 100 -13.49 -5.61 3.65
CA GLU A 100 -12.81 -5.46 2.36
C GLU A 100 -13.84 -5.59 1.25
N GLU A 101 -13.97 -4.55 0.43
CA GLU A 101 -14.89 -4.51 -0.69
C GLU A 101 -14.15 -4.12 -1.97
N ILE A 102 -14.48 -4.80 -3.09
CA ILE A 102 -14.07 -4.38 -4.43
C ILE A 102 -15.33 -4.06 -5.23
N SER A 103 -15.35 -2.84 -5.78
CA SER A 103 -16.45 -2.34 -6.61
C SER A 103 -15.93 -1.87 -7.96
N GLU A 104 -16.80 -1.90 -8.96
CA GLU A 104 -16.56 -1.24 -10.24
C GLU A 104 -16.54 0.28 -10.05
N SER A 105 -15.66 0.96 -10.76
CA SER A 105 -15.52 2.40 -10.76
C SER A 105 -15.19 2.92 -12.15
N GLU A 106 -15.28 4.24 -12.36
CA GLU A 106 -14.80 4.84 -13.59
C GLU A 106 -13.29 4.54 -13.77
N PHE A 107 -12.90 4.30 -15.01
CA PHE A 107 -11.53 3.93 -15.35
C PHE A 107 -10.53 5.02 -14.99
N TRP A 108 -9.45 4.61 -14.32
CA TRP A 108 -8.28 5.43 -14.03
C TRP A 108 -7.02 4.65 -14.43
N GLN A 109 -6.23 5.18 -15.36
CA GLN A 109 -5.07 4.47 -15.90
C GLN A 109 -4.03 4.14 -14.83
N GLY A 110 -3.67 5.09 -13.99
CA GLY A 110 -2.66 4.92 -12.94
C GLY A 110 -3.23 4.37 -11.65
N THR A 111 -2.76 4.93 -10.52
CA THR A 111 -3.21 4.54 -9.18
C THR A 111 -3.64 5.76 -8.37
N ILE A 112 -4.79 5.66 -7.71
CA ILE A 112 -5.22 6.61 -6.69
C ILE A 112 -5.26 5.86 -5.37
N ILE A 113 -4.56 6.39 -4.36
CA ILE A 113 -4.61 5.93 -2.98
C ILE A 113 -5.29 7.01 -2.15
N TYR A 114 -6.34 6.64 -1.43
CA TYR A 114 -7.02 7.52 -0.49
C TYR A 114 -6.96 6.92 0.91
N LEU A 115 -6.62 7.74 1.90
CA LEU A 115 -6.49 7.34 3.31
C LEU A 115 -7.11 8.40 4.20
N GLN A 116 -7.95 7.99 5.15
CA GLN A 116 -8.42 8.82 6.25
C GLN A 116 -7.82 8.36 7.57
N ILE A 117 -7.33 9.33 8.35
CA ILE A 117 -6.73 9.12 9.66
C ILE A 117 -7.54 9.92 10.69
N GLN A 118 -7.95 9.26 11.77
CA GLN A 118 -8.58 9.92 12.90
C GLN A 118 -7.51 10.41 13.87
N THR A 119 -7.28 11.73 13.90
CA THR A 119 -6.12 12.34 14.59
C THR A 119 -6.25 12.40 16.11
N ASN A 120 -7.44 12.12 16.67
CA ASN A 120 -7.68 12.04 18.11
C ASN A 120 -7.62 10.60 18.65
N LYS A 121 -7.28 9.62 17.82
CA LYS A 121 -6.97 8.25 18.25
C LYS A 121 -5.47 8.06 18.31
N GLU A 122 -5.01 7.44 19.39
CA GLU A 122 -3.64 7.01 19.49
C GLU A 122 -3.45 5.77 18.60
N ILE A 123 -2.50 5.86 17.68
CA ILE A 123 -2.10 4.76 16.79
C ILE A 123 -0.67 4.41 17.18
N ASN A 124 -0.39 3.15 17.48
CA ASN A 124 0.96 2.67 17.70
C ASN A 124 1.50 1.98 16.42
N PRO A 125 2.20 2.70 15.54
CA PRO A 125 2.70 2.12 14.30
C PRO A 125 3.67 0.95 14.53
N ALA A 126 4.38 0.95 15.66
CA ALA A 126 5.32 -0.11 16.00
C ALA A 126 4.60 -1.44 16.29
N GLU A 127 3.45 -1.42 16.95
CA GLU A 127 2.64 -2.64 17.17
C GLU A 127 2.08 -3.19 15.87
N VAL A 128 1.59 -2.31 14.99
CA VAL A 128 1.08 -2.71 13.67
C VAL A 128 2.16 -3.39 12.84
N VAL A 129 3.39 -2.87 12.88
CA VAL A 129 4.53 -3.45 12.15
C VAL A 129 5.06 -4.71 12.85
N ALA A 130 5.06 -4.76 14.19
CA ALA A 130 5.57 -5.90 14.96
C ALA A 130 4.71 -7.17 14.81
N ASN A 131 3.41 -7.02 14.52
CA ASN A 131 2.50 -8.14 14.25
C ASN A 131 2.73 -8.82 12.87
N ARG A 132 3.75 -8.39 12.13
CA ARG A 132 4.18 -9.01 10.87
C ARG A 132 4.99 -10.26 11.15
N THR A 133 4.40 -11.39 10.88
CA THR A 133 4.94 -12.73 11.22
C THR A 133 6.20 -13.14 10.43
N ASN A 134 6.58 -12.44 9.36
CA ASN A 134 7.69 -12.86 8.49
C ASN A 134 8.75 -11.81 8.17
N VAL A 135 8.55 -10.52 8.52
CA VAL A 135 9.47 -9.45 8.07
C VAL A 135 10.75 -9.40 8.87
N ALA A 136 10.67 -9.68 10.18
CA ALA A 136 11.87 -9.69 11.02
C ALA A 136 12.87 -10.77 10.57
N ALA A 137 12.40 -11.92 10.11
CA ALA A 137 13.27 -12.98 9.61
C ALA A 137 13.91 -12.62 8.26
N GLN A 138 13.13 -12.11 7.30
CA GLN A 138 13.66 -11.68 6.00
C GLN A 138 14.57 -10.45 6.10
N TYR A 139 14.23 -9.49 6.97
CA TYR A 139 15.08 -8.31 7.19
C TYR A 139 16.42 -8.69 7.81
N ASN A 140 16.43 -9.63 8.75
CA ASN A 140 17.65 -10.15 9.36
C ASN A 140 18.52 -10.95 8.36
N GLU A 141 17.91 -11.70 7.44
CA GLU A 141 18.67 -12.46 6.44
C GLU A 141 19.24 -11.58 5.32
N THR A 142 18.56 -10.47 4.98
CA THR A 142 18.95 -9.61 3.84
C THR A 142 19.86 -8.45 4.24
N PHE A 143 19.75 -7.94 5.48
CA PHE A 143 20.43 -6.72 5.92
C PHE A 143 21.39 -6.91 7.11
N LEU A 144 21.38 -8.07 7.77
CA LEU A 144 22.26 -8.38 8.88
C LEU A 144 23.18 -9.59 8.58
N ASN A 145 23.73 -9.65 7.39
CA ASN A 145 24.93 -10.45 7.20
C ASN A 145 26.08 -9.70 7.90
N ASP A 146 26.37 -10.10 9.13
CA ASP A 146 27.33 -9.47 10.05
C ASP A 146 28.76 -9.27 9.47
N ASN A 147 29.04 -9.84 8.30
CA ASN A 147 30.35 -9.74 7.67
C ASN A 147 30.55 -8.46 6.83
N GLU A 148 29.51 -7.69 6.52
CA GLU A 148 29.67 -6.44 5.77
C GLU A 148 29.70 -5.19 6.67
N LEU A 149 29.36 -5.32 7.94
CA LEU A 149 29.43 -4.20 8.90
C LEU A 149 30.84 -3.96 9.46
N GLU A 150 31.75 -4.93 9.37
CA GLU A 150 33.14 -4.75 9.80
C GLU A 150 34.02 -3.98 8.80
N GLU A 151 33.58 -3.82 7.54
CA GLU A 151 34.32 -3.04 6.52
C GLU A 151 33.95 -1.55 6.45
N LEU A 152 32.99 -1.09 7.25
CA LEU A 152 32.53 0.31 7.26
C LEU A 152 33.03 1.18 8.39
N TRP A 153 33.96 0.65 9.26
CA TRP A 153 34.57 1.41 10.37
C TRP A 153 36.10 1.31 10.34
#